data_640d6880390840896f84ca622200da41
#
_entry.id   640d6880390840896f84ca622200da41
#
_cell.length_a   1.000
_cell.length_b   1.000
_cell.length_c   1.000
_cell.angle_alpha   90.00
_cell.angle_beta   90.00
_cell.angle_gamma   90.00
#
_symmetry.space_group_name_H-M   'P 1'
#
loop_
_entity.id
_entity.type
_entity.pdbx_description
1 polymer ?
#
loop_
_entity_poly.entity_id
_entity_poly.type
_entity_poly.pdbx_seq_one_letter_code
_entity_poly.pdbx_strand_id
1 'polypeptide(L)'
;MIERRDFAFGFGASVILSKCAVARASQIDPIERLQAIERASGGRLGVFVLDTGSGQSVGWRADERFCHCSTFKLSLAAMALRESDANRLDLAETLTFSRADIVGYSPVVERNLAKGRLPIITLVEAVQVTSDNAAANVLMRRLGGPSAMIRFRREIGDNKSRLDGYEPAINVIAPDTEENSTTPRAMAETVRRIVLGDVLSSLSSDRLRGRMAVTQSGLQRIRAGIPASWRGYDKTGTGMRPNIGNKTNDLAVLVPPGDRSSLVVIGYFENPLFSEDVRPGDEAVLKAFGEVAVAWRP
;
A
#
# COMPACT_ATOMS: atom_id res chain seq x y z
N MET A 1 -11.65 56.16 80.61
CA MET A 1 -11.99 56.11 79.15
C MET A 1 -10.83 55.44 78.47
N ILE A 2 -10.97 54.14 78.13
CA ILE A 2 -9.92 53.31 77.55
C ILE A 2 -10.45 52.87 76.23
N GLU A 3 -9.81 53.29 75.11
CA GLU A 3 -10.14 52.83 73.78
C GLU A 3 -9.53 51.46 73.53
N ARG A 4 -10.33 50.55 72.99
CA ARG A 4 -9.89 49.25 72.50
C ARG A 4 -9.55 49.35 71.03
N ARG A 5 -8.32 48.97 70.70
CA ARG A 5 -7.85 48.75 69.28
C ARG A 5 -8.07 47.31 68.91
N ASP A 6 -8.94 47.07 67.95
CA ASP A 6 -9.10 45.71 67.35
C ASP A 6 -8.00 45.45 66.31
N PHE A 7 -7.27 44.39 66.55
CA PHE A 7 -6.29 43.86 65.63
C PHE A 7 -6.97 42.78 64.73
N ALA A 8 -7.19 43.04 63.47
CA ALA A 8 -7.63 42.07 62.49
C ALA A 8 -6.45 41.33 61.88
N PHE A 9 -6.34 40.02 62.17
CA PHE A 9 -5.41 39.12 61.53
C PHE A 9 -6.00 38.62 60.19
N GLY A 10 -5.43 39.10 59.05
CA GLY A 10 -5.72 38.58 57.73
C GLY A 10 -4.95 37.29 57.47
N PHE A 11 -5.64 36.18 57.35
CA PHE A 11 -5.10 34.92 56.87
C PHE A 11 -5.09 34.95 55.36
N GLY A 12 -3.91 35.19 54.73
CA GLY A 12 -3.68 35.01 53.30
C GLY A 12 -3.50 33.54 52.97
N ALA A 13 -4.52 32.93 52.39
CA ALA A 13 -4.41 31.58 51.83
C ALA A 13 -3.71 31.65 50.47
N SER A 14 -2.42 31.33 50.45
CA SER A 14 -1.67 31.11 49.21
C SER A 14 -2.11 29.79 48.55
N VAL A 15 -2.93 29.89 47.49
CA VAL A 15 -3.24 28.73 46.64
C VAL A 15 -2.05 28.43 45.76
N ILE A 16 -1.27 27.42 46.13
CA ILE A 16 -0.20 26.87 45.25
C ILE A 16 -0.89 26.05 44.19
N LEU A 17 -1.03 26.66 42.98
CA LEU A 17 -1.41 25.97 41.77
C LEU A 17 -0.25 25.06 41.33
N SER A 18 -0.29 23.82 41.77
CA SER A 18 0.60 22.76 41.31
C SER A 18 0.26 22.48 39.85
N LYS A 19 1.05 23.00 38.90
CA LYS A 19 1.02 22.60 37.49
C LYS A 19 1.49 21.17 37.41
N CYS A 20 0.55 20.22 37.41
CA CYS A 20 0.82 18.86 36.97
C CYS A 20 1.26 18.93 35.47
N ALA A 21 2.57 18.97 35.25
CA ALA A 21 3.14 18.64 33.95
C ALA A 21 2.84 17.15 33.73
N VAL A 22 1.78 16.85 32.97
CA VAL A 22 1.60 15.50 32.43
C VAL A 22 2.81 15.25 31.53
N ALA A 23 3.73 14.44 32.03
CA ALA A 23 4.86 13.94 31.25
C ALA A 23 4.25 13.19 30.07
N ARG A 24 4.26 13.81 28.89
CA ARG A 24 3.97 13.15 27.63
C ARG A 24 5.04 12.08 27.52
N ALA A 25 4.67 10.81 27.72
CA ALA A 25 5.55 9.69 27.44
C ALA A 25 6.18 9.97 26.09
N SER A 26 7.50 10.03 26.01
CA SER A 26 8.23 10.32 24.77
C SER A 26 7.83 9.24 23.78
N GLN A 27 6.96 9.59 22.85
CA GLN A 27 6.67 8.70 21.73
C GLN A 27 7.99 8.56 20.97
N ILE A 28 8.50 7.33 20.91
CA ILE A 28 9.68 7.00 20.13
C ILE A 28 9.44 7.53 18.71
N ASP A 29 10.42 8.23 18.15
CA ASP A 29 10.37 8.76 16.80
C ASP A 29 9.96 7.63 15.81
N PRO A 30 8.95 7.81 14.98
CA PRO A 30 8.55 6.81 14.00
C PRO A 30 9.72 6.37 13.12
N ILE A 31 10.66 7.24 12.78
CA ILE A 31 11.86 6.89 12.01
C ILE A 31 12.76 5.93 12.80
N GLU A 32 12.99 6.17 14.08
CA GLU A 32 13.77 5.27 14.93
C GLU A 32 13.10 3.89 15.02
N ARG A 33 11.78 3.84 15.12
CA ARG A 33 11.01 2.57 15.11
C ARG A 33 11.17 1.82 13.78
N LEU A 34 11.05 2.51 12.64
CA LEU A 34 11.23 1.93 11.30
C LEU A 34 12.65 1.38 11.11
N GLN A 35 13.66 2.12 11.54
CA GLN A 35 15.06 1.66 11.53
C GLN A 35 15.27 0.44 12.43
N ALA A 36 14.64 0.39 13.60
CA ALA A 36 14.71 -0.76 14.50
C ALA A 36 14.07 -2.02 13.87
N ILE A 37 12.92 -1.87 13.21
CA ILE A 37 12.26 -2.96 12.46
C ILE A 37 13.18 -3.47 11.35
N GLU A 38 13.77 -2.58 10.55
CA GLU A 38 14.72 -2.97 9.49
C GLU A 38 15.93 -3.73 10.05
N ARG A 39 16.59 -3.18 11.08
CA ARG A 39 17.75 -3.85 11.70
C ARG A 39 17.40 -5.24 12.25
N ALA A 40 16.25 -5.37 12.90
CA ALA A 40 15.81 -6.66 13.46
C ALA A 40 15.44 -7.70 12.39
N SER A 41 14.98 -7.26 11.22
CA SER A 41 14.57 -8.14 10.13
C SER A 41 15.73 -8.69 9.31
N GLY A 42 16.89 -8.04 9.33
CA GLY A 42 18.06 -8.39 8.50
C GLY A 42 17.86 -8.13 7.00
N GLY A 43 16.78 -7.44 6.61
CA GLY A 43 16.49 -7.08 5.23
C GLY A 43 16.56 -5.57 4.96
N ARG A 44 16.05 -5.13 3.80
CA ARG A 44 15.92 -3.72 3.39
C ARG A 44 14.45 -3.32 3.37
N LEU A 45 14.08 -2.30 4.15
CA LEU A 45 12.71 -1.83 4.32
C LEU A 45 12.54 -0.43 3.74
N GLY A 46 11.72 -0.31 2.69
CA GLY A 46 11.32 0.99 2.14
C GLY A 46 9.86 1.28 2.42
N VAL A 47 9.57 2.35 3.14
CA VAL A 47 8.21 2.67 3.57
C VAL A 47 7.87 4.14 3.45
N PHE A 48 6.57 4.41 3.25
CA PHE A 48 6.04 5.77 3.26
C PHE A 48 4.60 5.78 3.74
N VAL A 49 4.28 6.73 4.60
CA VAL A 49 2.93 7.02 5.10
C VAL A 49 2.58 8.45 4.76
N LEU A 50 1.41 8.66 4.18
CA LEU A 50 0.83 9.97 3.88
C LEU A 50 -0.53 10.11 4.54
N ASP A 51 -0.70 11.11 5.41
CA ASP A 51 -2.01 11.53 5.88
C ASP A 51 -2.69 12.40 4.81
N THR A 52 -3.83 11.95 4.30
CA THR A 52 -4.50 12.61 3.17
C THR A 52 -5.24 13.88 3.54
N GLY A 53 -5.46 14.14 4.83
CA GLY A 53 -6.12 15.35 5.32
C GLY A 53 -5.13 16.48 5.59
N SER A 54 -4.07 16.19 6.33
CA SER A 54 -3.04 17.20 6.66
C SER A 54 -1.96 17.36 5.58
N GLY A 55 -1.78 16.35 4.71
CA GLY A 55 -0.66 16.28 3.78
C GLY A 55 0.68 15.94 4.44
N GLN A 56 0.71 15.73 5.75
CA GLN A 56 1.92 15.32 6.45
C GLN A 56 2.33 13.90 6.05
N SER A 57 3.61 13.61 6.10
CA SER A 57 4.14 12.30 5.73
C SER A 57 5.35 11.92 6.55
N VAL A 58 5.58 10.61 6.69
CA VAL A 58 6.78 10.02 7.27
C VAL A 58 7.22 8.85 6.41
N GLY A 59 8.52 8.58 6.33
CA GLY A 59 9.04 7.47 5.55
C GLY A 59 10.49 7.14 5.90
N TRP A 60 10.86 5.91 5.55
CA TRP A 60 12.21 5.41 5.64
C TRP A 60 12.60 4.82 4.29
N ARG A 61 13.76 5.15 3.74
CA ARG A 61 14.17 4.83 2.35
C ARG A 61 13.09 5.20 1.30
N ALA A 62 12.34 6.28 1.56
CA ALA A 62 11.15 6.65 0.83
C ALA A 62 11.39 6.92 -0.66
N ASP A 63 12.61 7.30 -1.03
CA ASP A 63 13.02 7.68 -2.38
C ASP A 63 13.98 6.66 -3.03
N GLU A 64 14.31 5.56 -2.32
CA GLU A 64 15.06 4.44 -2.87
C GLU A 64 14.16 3.54 -3.73
N ARG A 65 14.78 2.84 -4.68
CA ARG A 65 14.03 1.97 -5.60
C ARG A 65 13.83 0.58 -5.00
N PHE A 66 12.62 0.07 -5.21
CA PHE A 66 12.17 -1.27 -4.84
C PHE A 66 11.41 -1.91 -5.98
N CYS A 67 11.55 -3.24 -6.12
CA CYS A 67 10.79 -4.01 -7.09
C CYS A 67 9.29 -3.95 -6.81
N HIS A 68 8.48 -3.69 -7.84
CA HIS A 68 7.02 -3.70 -7.70
C HIS A 68 6.48 -5.05 -7.24
N CYS A 69 6.98 -6.15 -7.81
CA CYS A 69 6.24 -7.40 -7.83
C CYS A 69 4.77 -7.13 -8.24
N SER A 70 3.82 -7.87 -7.73
CA SER A 70 2.41 -7.71 -8.10
C SER A 70 1.73 -6.40 -7.65
N THR A 71 2.41 -5.47 -6.99
CA THR A 71 1.78 -4.19 -6.60
C THR A 71 1.41 -3.34 -7.82
N PHE A 72 2.07 -3.52 -8.98
CA PHE A 72 1.71 -2.82 -10.21
C PHE A 72 0.28 -3.11 -10.68
N LYS A 73 -0.28 -4.25 -10.28
CA LYS A 73 -1.61 -4.70 -10.69
C LYS A 73 -2.73 -3.76 -10.23
N LEU A 74 -2.52 -3.00 -9.15
CA LEU A 74 -3.44 -1.91 -8.78
C LEU A 74 -3.54 -0.86 -9.90
N SER A 75 -2.40 -0.40 -10.43
CA SER A 75 -2.39 0.54 -11.54
C SER A 75 -2.97 -0.06 -12.84
N LEU A 76 -2.77 -1.37 -13.07
CA LEU A 76 -3.33 -2.08 -14.22
C LEU A 76 -4.87 -2.14 -14.14
N ALA A 77 -5.41 -2.49 -12.98
CA ALA A 77 -6.85 -2.48 -12.74
C ALA A 77 -7.44 -1.07 -12.92
N ALA A 78 -6.78 -0.05 -12.37
CA ALA A 78 -7.18 1.33 -12.52
C ALA A 78 -7.14 1.81 -13.98
N MET A 79 -6.10 1.44 -14.74
CA MET A 79 -5.99 1.77 -16.17
C MET A 79 -7.18 1.21 -16.96
N ALA A 80 -7.56 -0.06 -16.74
CA ALA A 80 -8.71 -0.66 -17.39
C ALA A 80 -10.02 0.07 -17.05
N LEU A 81 -10.23 0.40 -15.78
CA LEU A 81 -11.41 1.13 -15.32
C LEU A 81 -11.45 2.54 -15.91
N ARG A 82 -10.33 3.26 -15.96
CA ARG A 82 -10.23 4.60 -16.55
C ARG A 82 -10.53 4.59 -18.06
N GLU A 83 -10.03 3.59 -18.79
CA GLU A 83 -10.35 3.43 -20.21
C GLU A 83 -11.84 3.18 -20.42
N SER A 84 -12.48 2.44 -19.52
CA SER A 84 -13.94 2.24 -19.55
C SER A 84 -14.71 3.52 -19.19
N ASP A 85 -14.30 4.27 -18.18
CA ASP A 85 -14.91 5.55 -17.83
C ASP A 85 -14.88 6.54 -19.01
N ALA A 86 -13.85 6.44 -19.84
CA ALA A 86 -13.70 7.25 -21.05
C ALA A 86 -14.36 6.65 -22.31
N ASN A 87 -15.15 5.57 -22.18
CA ASN A 87 -15.81 4.84 -23.28
C ASN A 87 -14.84 4.30 -24.34
N ARG A 88 -13.58 4.02 -23.99
CA ARG A 88 -12.58 3.42 -24.89
C ARG A 88 -12.40 1.91 -24.65
N LEU A 89 -12.99 1.36 -23.60
CA LEU A 89 -12.95 -0.06 -23.26
C LEU A 89 -14.31 -0.52 -22.74
N ASP A 90 -14.87 -1.56 -23.36
CA ASP A 90 -16.04 -2.24 -22.81
C ASP A 90 -15.61 -3.30 -21.79
N LEU A 91 -15.99 -3.15 -20.54
CA LEU A 91 -15.68 -4.12 -19.49
C LEU A 91 -16.37 -5.47 -19.67
N ALA A 92 -17.41 -5.56 -20.51
CA ALA A 92 -18.06 -6.81 -20.88
C ALA A 92 -17.33 -7.53 -22.05
N GLU A 93 -16.44 -6.85 -22.77
CA GLU A 93 -15.58 -7.47 -23.78
C GLU A 93 -14.87 -8.69 -23.19
N THR A 94 -14.87 -9.82 -23.92
CA THR A 94 -14.19 -11.04 -23.46
C THR A 94 -12.83 -11.19 -24.12
N LEU A 95 -11.81 -11.45 -23.30
CA LEU A 95 -10.45 -11.74 -23.76
C LEU A 95 -10.19 -13.24 -23.71
N THR A 96 -9.59 -13.75 -24.79
CA THR A 96 -9.23 -15.17 -24.91
C THR A 96 -7.88 -15.45 -24.26
N PHE A 97 -7.74 -16.66 -23.74
CA PHE A 97 -6.50 -17.21 -23.19
C PHE A 97 -6.47 -18.73 -23.38
N SER A 98 -5.30 -19.28 -23.27
CA SER A 98 -5.03 -20.70 -23.39
C SER A 98 -4.11 -21.20 -22.28
N ARG A 99 -3.77 -22.48 -22.29
CA ARG A 99 -2.77 -23.03 -21.37
C ARG A 99 -1.40 -22.35 -21.50
N ALA A 100 -1.06 -21.85 -22.68
CA ALA A 100 0.21 -21.15 -22.90
C ALA A 100 0.29 -19.80 -22.15
N ASP A 101 -0.84 -19.22 -21.75
CA ASP A 101 -0.88 -17.98 -20.97
C ASP A 101 -0.69 -18.19 -19.47
N ILE A 102 -0.76 -19.44 -18.99
CA ILE A 102 -0.59 -19.74 -17.56
C ILE A 102 0.86 -19.54 -17.16
N VAL A 103 1.07 -18.59 -16.23
CA VAL A 103 2.40 -18.22 -15.73
C VAL A 103 2.35 -18.04 -14.20
N GLY A 104 3.16 -18.80 -13.49
CA GLY A 104 3.21 -18.71 -12.02
C GLY A 104 1.82 -18.87 -11.39
N TYR A 105 1.48 -18.00 -10.44
CA TYR A 105 0.20 -18.05 -9.72
C TYR A 105 -0.94 -17.45 -10.56
N SER A 106 -1.80 -18.30 -11.12
CA SER A 106 -2.88 -17.92 -12.06
C SER A 106 -4.24 -18.58 -11.74
N PRO A 107 -4.74 -18.53 -10.52
CA PRO A 107 -5.83 -19.40 -10.05
C PRO A 107 -7.18 -19.16 -10.74
N VAL A 108 -7.45 -17.95 -11.19
CA VAL A 108 -8.74 -17.62 -11.86
C VAL A 108 -8.68 -18.07 -13.32
N VAL A 109 -7.59 -17.77 -14.03
CA VAL A 109 -7.45 -18.18 -15.43
C VAL A 109 -7.36 -19.70 -15.53
N GLU A 110 -6.62 -20.39 -14.67
CA GLU A 110 -6.56 -21.86 -14.62
C GLU A 110 -7.93 -22.51 -14.44
N ARG A 111 -8.73 -22.07 -13.51
CA ARG A 111 -10.10 -22.58 -13.27
C ARG A 111 -11.04 -22.37 -14.46
N ASN A 112 -10.73 -21.41 -15.35
CA ASN A 112 -11.55 -21.09 -16.50
C ASN A 112 -10.93 -21.53 -17.84
N LEU A 113 -9.89 -22.36 -17.84
CA LEU A 113 -9.23 -22.84 -19.06
C LEU A 113 -10.20 -23.51 -20.04
N ALA A 114 -11.16 -24.29 -19.56
CA ALA A 114 -12.15 -24.91 -20.41
C ALA A 114 -13.07 -23.90 -21.14
N LYS A 115 -13.27 -22.71 -20.56
CA LYS A 115 -14.01 -21.61 -21.22
C LYS A 115 -13.13 -20.87 -22.21
N GLY A 116 -11.80 -20.83 -22.01
CA GLY A 116 -10.81 -20.17 -22.83
C GLY A 116 -10.96 -18.65 -22.98
N ARG A 117 -11.88 -18.03 -22.24
CA ARG A 117 -12.14 -16.58 -22.28
C ARG A 117 -12.85 -16.10 -21.02
N LEU A 118 -12.60 -14.85 -20.67
CA LEU A 118 -13.28 -14.16 -19.54
C LEU A 118 -13.53 -12.68 -19.91
N PRO A 119 -14.63 -12.08 -19.37
CA PRO A 119 -14.85 -10.64 -19.48
C PRO A 119 -13.71 -9.84 -18.84
N ILE A 120 -13.42 -8.67 -19.39
CA ILE A 120 -12.39 -7.76 -18.83
C ILE A 120 -12.64 -7.45 -17.36
N ILE A 121 -13.90 -7.22 -16.97
CA ILE A 121 -14.24 -6.94 -15.57
C ILE A 121 -13.84 -8.09 -14.64
N THR A 122 -13.97 -9.35 -15.09
CA THR A 122 -13.55 -10.52 -14.32
C THR A 122 -12.00 -10.61 -14.22
N LEU A 123 -11.30 -10.24 -15.29
CA LEU A 123 -9.83 -10.15 -15.27
C LEU A 123 -9.34 -9.02 -14.34
N VAL A 124 -10.00 -7.86 -14.35
CA VAL A 124 -9.75 -6.75 -13.40
C VAL A 124 -9.92 -7.21 -11.95
N GLU A 125 -10.98 -8.00 -11.69
CA GLU A 125 -11.19 -8.58 -10.36
C GLU A 125 -10.10 -9.59 -10.00
N ALA A 126 -9.74 -10.48 -10.92
CA ALA A 126 -8.70 -11.49 -10.71
C ALA A 126 -7.34 -10.85 -10.37
N VAL A 127 -6.92 -9.81 -11.09
CA VAL A 127 -5.64 -9.13 -10.82
C VAL A 127 -5.64 -8.41 -9.48
N GLN A 128 -6.78 -7.88 -9.04
CA GLN A 128 -6.86 -7.15 -7.78
C GLN A 128 -7.05 -8.07 -6.57
N VAL A 129 -7.98 -9.02 -6.62
CA VAL A 129 -8.38 -9.84 -5.47
C VAL A 129 -7.43 -11.00 -5.22
N THR A 130 -7.12 -11.76 -6.29
CA THR A 130 -6.26 -12.96 -6.20
C THR A 130 -4.84 -12.74 -6.71
N SER A 131 -4.56 -11.59 -7.29
CA SER A 131 -3.24 -11.29 -7.88
C SER A 131 -2.85 -12.22 -9.04
N ASP A 132 -3.82 -12.69 -9.84
CA ASP A 132 -3.63 -13.63 -10.95
C ASP A 132 -2.66 -13.09 -12.01
N ASN A 133 -1.59 -13.84 -12.29
CA ASN A 133 -0.53 -13.42 -13.22
C ASN A 133 -0.95 -13.53 -14.69
N ALA A 134 -1.63 -14.61 -15.06
CA ALA A 134 -2.12 -14.78 -16.42
C ALA A 134 -3.18 -13.72 -16.77
N ALA A 135 -4.11 -13.44 -15.84
CA ALA A 135 -5.08 -12.37 -16.00
C ALA A 135 -4.38 -11.00 -16.18
N ALA A 136 -3.31 -10.74 -15.42
CA ALA A 136 -2.54 -9.51 -15.55
C ALA A 136 -1.90 -9.38 -16.94
N ASN A 137 -1.28 -10.44 -17.44
CA ASN A 137 -0.64 -10.44 -18.77
C ASN A 137 -1.66 -10.28 -19.90
N VAL A 138 -2.79 -11.00 -19.82
CA VAL A 138 -3.88 -10.92 -20.82
C VAL A 138 -4.45 -9.50 -20.87
N LEU A 139 -4.76 -8.93 -19.70
CA LEU A 139 -5.30 -7.58 -19.57
C LEU A 139 -4.28 -6.53 -20.06
N MET A 140 -3.02 -6.66 -19.66
CA MET A 140 -1.97 -5.73 -20.05
C MET A 140 -1.72 -5.73 -21.56
N ARG A 141 -1.74 -6.90 -22.24
CA ARG A 141 -1.66 -6.98 -23.71
C ARG A 141 -2.80 -6.20 -24.37
N ARG A 142 -4.05 -6.39 -23.89
CA ARG A 142 -5.23 -5.67 -24.42
C ARG A 142 -5.12 -4.15 -24.25
N LEU A 143 -4.46 -3.69 -23.20
CA LEU A 143 -4.28 -2.28 -22.89
C LEU A 143 -3.03 -1.65 -23.54
N GLY A 144 -2.29 -2.38 -24.37
CA GLY A 144 -1.13 -1.84 -25.13
C GLY A 144 0.21 -2.10 -24.46
N GLY A 145 0.29 -3.04 -23.53
CA GLY A 145 1.53 -3.55 -22.95
C GLY A 145 2.19 -2.64 -21.91
N PRO A 146 3.43 -2.98 -21.49
CA PRO A 146 4.18 -2.23 -20.48
C PRO A 146 4.34 -0.74 -20.82
N SER A 147 4.58 -0.39 -22.09
CA SER A 147 4.71 1.01 -22.52
C SER A 147 3.44 1.84 -22.28
N ALA A 148 2.26 1.24 -22.47
CA ALA A 148 0.99 1.92 -22.18
C ALA A 148 0.80 2.11 -20.68
N MET A 149 1.21 1.13 -19.86
CA MET A 149 1.19 1.26 -18.40
C MET A 149 2.10 2.39 -17.92
N ILE A 150 3.32 2.51 -18.50
CA ILE A 150 4.23 3.62 -18.18
C ILE A 150 3.58 4.96 -18.55
N ARG A 151 2.99 5.08 -19.74
CA ARG A 151 2.28 6.32 -20.16
C ARG A 151 1.15 6.67 -19.20
N PHE A 152 0.28 5.71 -18.86
CA PHE A 152 -0.78 5.91 -17.88
C PHE A 152 -0.24 6.47 -16.56
N ARG A 153 0.85 5.91 -16.03
CA ARG A 153 1.47 6.40 -14.79
C ARG A 153 2.00 7.83 -14.95
N ARG A 154 2.64 8.17 -16.09
CA ARG A 154 3.10 9.55 -16.36
C ARG A 154 1.95 10.54 -16.41
N GLU A 155 0.84 10.17 -17.06
CA GLU A 155 -0.37 10.99 -17.14
C GLU A 155 -0.99 11.29 -15.77
N ILE A 156 -0.91 10.35 -14.84
CA ILE A 156 -1.35 10.57 -13.46
C ILE A 156 -0.25 11.13 -12.54
N GLY A 157 0.88 11.58 -13.11
CA GLY A 157 1.95 12.28 -12.41
C GLY A 157 3.03 11.40 -11.75
N ASP A 158 3.01 10.09 -11.95
CA ASP A 158 4.07 9.19 -11.48
C ASP A 158 5.23 9.15 -12.49
N ASN A 159 6.26 9.94 -12.22
CA ASN A 159 7.45 10.05 -13.07
C ASN A 159 8.59 9.11 -12.66
N LYS A 160 8.39 8.26 -11.65
CA LYS A 160 9.42 7.38 -11.10
C LYS A 160 9.22 5.91 -11.45
N SER A 161 7.98 5.43 -11.37
CA SER A 161 7.69 4.01 -11.57
C SER A 161 7.93 3.57 -13.01
N ARG A 162 8.49 2.36 -13.16
CA ARG A 162 8.70 1.68 -14.45
C ARG A 162 8.09 0.29 -14.40
N LEU A 163 7.67 -0.20 -15.56
CA LEU A 163 7.23 -1.56 -15.79
C LEU A 163 7.71 -1.96 -17.19
N ASP A 164 8.73 -2.81 -17.29
CA ASP A 164 9.47 -3.05 -18.52
C ASP A 164 9.16 -4.44 -19.12
N GLY A 165 8.29 -5.22 -18.48
CA GLY A 165 7.97 -6.58 -18.92
C GLY A 165 6.62 -7.09 -18.46
N TYR A 166 6.46 -8.40 -18.57
CA TYR A 166 5.29 -9.17 -18.18
C TYR A 166 5.62 -10.12 -17.01
N GLU A 167 4.57 -10.61 -16.33
CA GLU A 167 4.74 -11.71 -15.36
C GLU A 167 5.26 -12.98 -16.06
N PRO A 168 6.16 -13.76 -15.45
CA PRO A 168 6.76 -13.59 -14.14
C PRO A 168 8.10 -12.83 -14.16
N ALA A 169 8.57 -12.37 -15.31
CA ALA A 169 9.91 -11.78 -15.48
C ALA A 169 10.09 -10.48 -14.67
N ILE A 170 9.02 -9.72 -14.46
CA ILE A 170 9.05 -8.47 -13.69
C ILE A 170 9.41 -8.64 -12.21
N ASN A 171 9.42 -9.86 -11.68
CA ASN A 171 9.79 -10.17 -10.30
C ASN A 171 11.28 -10.53 -10.15
N VAL A 172 12.02 -10.59 -11.28
CA VAL A 172 13.44 -10.97 -11.33
C VAL A 172 14.27 -9.72 -11.53
N ILE A 173 14.51 -8.98 -10.46
CA ILE A 173 15.22 -7.71 -10.55
C ILE A 173 16.28 -7.67 -9.48
N ALA A 174 17.52 -7.35 -9.89
CA ALA A 174 18.59 -7.06 -8.95
C ALA A 174 18.26 -5.80 -8.14
N PRO A 175 18.72 -5.68 -6.91
CA PRO A 175 18.59 -4.45 -6.13
C PRO A 175 19.13 -3.24 -6.93
N ASP A 176 18.50 -2.09 -6.72
CA ASP A 176 18.91 -0.78 -7.26
C ASP A 176 18.82 -0.61 -8.79
N THR A 177 18.16 -1.53 -9.51
CA THR A 177 17.83 -1.32 -10.92
C THR A 177 16.60 -0.45 -11.07
N GLU A 178 16.53 0.31 -12.18
CA GLU A 178 15.34 1.09 -12.52
C GLU A 178 14.20 0.26 -13.07
N GLU A 179 14.52 -0.85 -13.72
CA GLU A 179 13.55 -1.73 -14.39
C GLU A 179 12.55 -2.31 -13.38
N ASN A 180 11.28 -2.32 -13.77
CA ASN A 180 10.17 -2.88 -12.98
C ASN A 180 10.15 -2.43 -11.50
N SER A 181 10.57 -1.19 -11.24
CA SER A 181 10.72 -0.63 -9.91
C SER A 181 9.96 0.67 -9.70
N THR A 182 9.82 1.04 -8.43
CA THR A 182 9.25 2.30 -7.97
C THR A 182 9.96 2.77 -6.71
N THR A 183 9.53 3.92 -6.18
CA THR A 183 9.90 4.35 -4.81
C THR A 183 8.65 4.37 -3.93
N PRO A 184 8.76 4.15 -2.60
CA PRO A 184 7.63 4.22 -1.68
C PRO A 184 6.84 5.52 -1.79
N ARG A 185 7.51 6.67 -1.88
CA ARG A 185 6.87 8.00 -2.04
C ARG A 185 6.11 8.12 -3.36
N ALA A 186 6.69 7.74 -4.48
CA ALA A 186 6.03 7.83 -5.78
C ALA A 186 4.78 6.93 -5.82
N MET A 187 4.88 5.74 -5.25
CA MET A 187 3.74 4.82 -5.19
C MET A 187 2.65 5.33 -4.25
N ALA A 188 2.99 6.01 -3.14
CA ALA A 188 1.99 6.60 -2.26
C ALA A 188 1.15 7.65 -3.00
N GLU A 189 1.79 8.51 -3.78
CA GLU A 189 1.08 9.50 -4.59
C GLU A 189 0.23 8.83 -5.68
N THR A 190 0.74 7.78 -6.33
CA THR A 190 -0.01 6.98 -7.30
C THR A 190 -1.26 6.36 -6.67
N VAL A 191 -1.13 5.72 -5.51
CA VAL A 191 -2.26 5.13 -4.77
C VAL A 191 -3.25 6.20 -4.34
N ARG A 192 -2.78 7.33 -3.80
CA ARG A 192 -3.64 8.45 -3.42
C ARG A 192 -4.50 8.94 -4.59
N ARG A 193 -3.90 9.16 -5.76
CA ARG A 193 -4.61 9.64 -6.96
C ARG A 193 -5.59 8.62 -7.50
N ILE A 194 -5.22 7.34 -7.54
CA ILE A 194 -6.08 6.26 -8.06
C ILE A 194 -7.25 5.96 -7.13
N VAL A 195 -7.00 5.84 -5.82
CA VAL A 195 -7.99 5.28 -4.88
C VAL A 195 -8.84 6.37 -4.23
N LEU A 196 -8.28 7.56 -4.02
CA LEU A 196 -8.91 8.67 -3.30
C LEU A 196 -9.05 9.94 -4.12
N GLY A 197 -8.43 10.02 -5.31
CA GLY A 197 -8.46 11.17 -6.20
C GLY A 197 -9.48 11.02 -7.33
N ASP A 198 -9.22 11.71 -8.43
CA ASP A 198 -10.11 11.90 -9.58
C ASP A 198 -9.67 11.14 -10.85
N VAL A 199 -8.72 10.21 -10.73
CA VAL A 199 -8.26 9.36 -11.85
C VAL A 199 -9.38 8.49 -12.41
N LEU A 200 -10.30 8.08 -11.56
CA LEU A 200 -11.45 7.22 -11.87
C LEU A 200 -12.77 7.95 -11.59
N SER A 201 -13.82 7.58 -12.32
CA SER A 201 -15.19 7.96 -11.95
C SER A 201 -15.53 7.43 -10.54
N SER A 202 -16.53 8.02 -9.88
CA SER A 202 -16.99 7.55 -8.56
C SER A 202 -17.34 6.07 -8.57
N LEU A 203 -18.05 5.59 -9.63
CA LEU A 203 -18.44 4.20 -9.78
C LEU A 203 -17.21 3.27 -9.89
N SER A 204 -16.25 3.62 -10.72
CA SER A 204 -15.01 2.84 -10.91
C SER A 204 -14.13 2.86 -9.67
N SER A 205 -14.08 3.98 -8.97
CA SER A 205 -13.38 4.12 -7.70
C SER A 205 -13.98 3.24 -6.61
N ASP A 206 -15.32 3.20 -6.50
CA ASP A 206 -16.03 2.32 -5.55
C ASP A 206 -15.80 0.84 -5.89
N ARG A 207 -15.84 0.49 -7.18
CA ARG A 207 -15.51 -0.87 -7.64
C ARG A 207 -14.09 -1.28 -7.23
N LEU A 208 -13.11 -0.42 -7.47
CA LEU A 208 -11.72 -0.71 -7.14
C LEU A 208 -11.55 -0.88 -5.63
N ARG A 209 -12.06 0.06 -4.82
CA ARG A 209 -12.03 -0.03 -3.36
C ARG A 209 -12.72 -1.29 -2.84
N GLY A 210 -13.89 -1.64 -3.38
CA GLY A 210 -14.58 -2.88 -3.00
C GLY A 210 -13.75 -4.14 -3.24
N ARG A 211 -12.99 -4.19 -4.34
CA ARG A 211 -12.08 -5.32 -4.62
C ARG A 211 -10.82 -5.29 -3.77
N MET A 212 -10.28 -4.12 -3.47
CA MET A 212 -9.15 -3.98 -2.54
C MET A 212 -9.53 -4.42 -1.12
N ALA A 213 -10.78 -4.18 -0.69
CA ALA A 213 -11.27 -4.58 0.63
C ALA A 213 -11.30 -6.12 0.82
N VAL A 214 -11.50 -6.86 -0.27
CA VAL A 214 -11.60 -8.33 -0.27
C VAL A 214 -10.37 -9.02 -0.85
N THR A 215 -9.23 -8.33 -0.91
CA THR A 215 -7.93 -8.91 -1.28
C THR A 215 -7.67 -10.19 -0.46
N GLN A 216 -7.27 -11.27 -1.14
CA GLN A 216 -7.07 -12.60 -0.54
C GLN A 216 -5.63 -12.92 -0.20
N SER A 217 -4.68 -12.08 -0.61
CA SER A 217 -3.25 -12.28 -0.37
C SER A 217 -2.71 -11.32 0.69
N GLY A 218 -1.69 -11.75 1.45
CA GLY A 218 -0.94 -10.91 2.39
C GLY A 218 -1.76 -10.36 3.55
N LEU A 219 -2.76 -11.10 4.03
CA LEU A 219 -3.62 -10.70 5.15
C LEU A 219 -2.85 -10.53 6.48
N GLN A 220 -1.61 -11.03 6.55
CA GLN A 220 -0.70 -10.90 7.69
C GLN A 220 0.27 -9.72 7.57
N ARG A 221 0.12 -8.85 6.54
CA ARG A 221 0.97 -7.67 6.29
C ARG A 221 0.39 -6.42 6.95
N ILE A 222 0.41 -5.27 6.29
CA ILE A 222 -0.04 -3.97 6.83
C ILE A 222 -1.42 -4.08 7.50
N ARG A 223 -2.36 -4.78 6.87
CA ARG A 223 -3.72 -4.97 7.41
C ARG A 223 -3.75 -5.67 8.77
N ALA A 224 -2.83 -6.58 9.05
CA ALA A 224 -2.74 -7.25 10.36
C ALA A 224 -2.24 -6.32 11.47
N GLY A 225 -1.63 -5.18 11.14
CA GLY A 225 -1.12 -4.18 12.08
C GLY A 225 -2.10 -3.06 12.44
N ILE A 226 -3.34 -3.08 11.89
CA ILE A 226 -4.31 -2.03 12.17
C ILE A 226 -5.37 -2.48 13.19
N PRO A 227 -5.94 -1.56 13.98
CA PRO A 227 -7.04 -1.89 14.88
C PRO A 227 -8.27 -2.41 14.13
N ALA A 228 -9.05 -3.31 14.73
CA ALA A 228 -10.25 -3.90 14.13
C ALA A 228 -11.33 -2.86 13.75
N SER A 229 -11.31 -1.67 14.36
CA SER A 229 -12.21 -0.57 14.03
C SER A 229 -11.84 0.17 12.73
N TRP A 230 -10.64 -0.08 12.16
CA TRP A 230 -10.20 0.53 10.91
C TRP A 230 -10.56 -0.37 9.71
N ARG A 231 -10.71 0.24 8.56
CA ARG A 231 -10.84 -0.50 7.28
C ARG A 231 -9.54 -0.37 6.50
N GLY A 232 -9.12 -1.48 5.88
CA GLY A 232 -7.96 -1.52 5.00
C GLY A 232 -8.37 -1.89 3.58
N TYR A 233 -7.84 -1.17 2.60
CA TYR A 233 -7.93 -1.45 1.17
C TYR A 233 -6.50 -1.68 0.68
N ASP A 234 -6.16 -2.86 0.20
CA ASP A 234 -4.78 -3.18 -0.11
C ASP A 234 -4.55 -3.87 -1.46
N LYS A 235 -3.32 -3.84 -1.90
CA LYS A 235 -2.78 -4.66 -2.98
C LYS A 235 -1.36 -5.10 -2.63
N THR A 236 -1.17 -6.40 -2.57
CA THR A 236 0.11 -7.00 -2.22
C THR A 236 1.00 -7.30 -3.43
N GLY A 237 2.28 -7.46 -3.17
CA GLY A 237 3.27 -7.97 -4.12
C GLY A 237 4.20 -8.97 -3.43
N THR A 238 4.55 -10.04 -4.12
CA THR A 238 5.48 -11.06 -3.61
C THR A 238 6.39 -11.51 -4.74
N GLY A 239 7.67 -11.61 -4.46
CA GLY A 239 8.68 -12.17 -5.35
C GLY A 239 9.60 -13.08 -4.56
N MET A 240 9.86 -14.26 -5.08
CA MET A 240 10.74 -15.25 -4.45
C MET A 240 11.68 -15.78 -5.53
N ARG A 241 13.00 -15.56 -5.39
CA ARG A 241 13.98 -15.95 -6.39
C ARG A 241 15.26 -16.44 -5.75
N PRO A 242 15.75 -17.62 -6.13
CA PRO A 242 17.09 -18.07 -5.77
C PRO A 242 18.12 -16.99 -6.16
N ASN A 243 19.12 -16.79 -5.33
CA ASN A 243 20.23 -15.83 -5.49
C ASN A 243 19.86 -14.33 -5.42
N ILE A 244 18.56 -13.97 -5.32
CA ILE A 244 18.10 -12.58 -5.15
C ILE A 244 17.41 -12.39 -3.81
N GLY A 245 16.81 -13.47 -3.27
CA GLY A 245 16.03 -13.44 -2.04
C GLY A 245 14.53 -13.22 -2.26
N ASN A 246 13.83 -12.90 -1.19
CA ASN A 246 12.38 -12.71 -1.17
C ASN A 246 12.02 -11.22 -1.13
N LYS A 247 10.91 -10.88 -1.75
CA LYS A 247 10.30 -9.55 -1.74
C LYS A 247 8.89 -9.67 -1.21
N THR A 248 8.56 -8.85 -0.22
CA THR A 248 7.25 -8.81 0.42
C THR A 248 6.77 -7.37 0.47
N ASN A 249 5.75 -7.07 -0.33
CA ASN A 249 5.28 -5.71 -0.56
C ASN A 249 3.80 -5.59 -0.21
N ASP A 250 3.38 -4.39 0.20
CA ASP A 250 1.98 -4.09 0.40
C ASP A 250 1.71 -2.60 0.22
N LEU A 251 0.62 -2.28 -0.48
CA LEU A 251 0.10 -0.93 -0.69
C LEU A 251 -1.27 -0.86 -0.05
N ALA A 252 -1.47 0.01 0.91
CA ALA A 252 -2.73 0.11 1.60
C ALA A 252 -3.27 1.55 1.67
N VAL A 253 -4.60 1.67 1.63
CA VAL A 253 -5.34 2.84 2.11
C VAL A 253 -6.05 2.44 3.39
N LEU A 254 -5.69 3.05 4.50
CA LEU A 254 -6.23 2.77 5.81
C LEU A 254 -7.24 3.86 6.20
N VAL A 255 -8.47 3.44 6.49
CA VAL A 255 -9.57 4.33 6.84
C VAL A 255 -9.91 4.18 8.32
N PRO A 256 -9.60 5.17 9.16
CA PRO A 256 -9.97 5.17 10.57
C PRO A 256 -11.48 5.34 10.75
N PRO A 257 -12.03 5.01 11.93
CA PRO A 257 -13.42 5.31 12.24
C PRO A 257 -13.67 6.81 12.40
N GLY A 258 -14.90 7.23 12.17
CA GLY A 258 -15.35 8.63 12.23
C GLY A 258 -14.86 9.46 11.03
N ASP A 259 -14.84 10.79 11.17
CA ASP A 259 -14.56 11.75 10.08
C ASP A 259 -13.05 12.06 9.90
N ARG A 260 -12.20 11.15 10.37
CA ARG A 260 -10.75 11.32 10.26
C ARG A 260 -10.25 10.95 8.85
N SER A 261 -9.24 11.68 8.37
CA SER A 261 -8.61 11.43 7.07
C SER A 261 -8.01 10.03 6.97
N SER A 262 -7.98 9.49 5.75
CA SER A 262 -7.33 8.23 5.44
C SER A 262 -5.80 8.35 5.44
N LEU A 263 -5.11 7.26 5.72
CA LEU A 263 -3.67 7.12 5.48
C LEU A 263 -3.43 6.32 4.21
N VAL A 264 -2.50 6.78 3.38
CA VAL A 264 -1.88 5.96 2.33
C VAL A 264 -0.58 5.39 2.90
N VAL A 265 -0.47 4.07 2.90
CA VAL A 265 0.62 3.34 3.58
C VAL A 265 1.27 2.39 2.60
N ILE A 266 2.54 2.62 2.30
CA ILE A 266 3.29 1.87 1.29
C ILE A 266 4.47 1.18 1.97
N GLY A 267 4.56 -0.16 1.81
CA GLY A 267 5.64 -0.97 2.34
C GLY A 267 6.25 -1.89 1.29
N TYR A 268 7.56 -1.81 1.14
CA TYR A 268 8.40 -2.69 0.35
C TYR A 268 9.47 -3.29 1.26
N PHE A 269 9.56 -4.61 1.28
CA PHE A 269 10.56 -5.30 2.07
C PHE A 269 11.29 -6.33 1.21
N GLU A 270 12.61 -6.27 1.23
CA GLU A 270 13.51 -7.18 0.52
C GLU A 270 14.37 -7.93 1.54
N ASN A 271 14.20 -9.25 1.57
CA ASN A 271 15.00 -10.14 2.40
C ASN A 271 16.03 -10.84 1.51
N PRO A 272 17.34 -10.79 1.81
CA PRO A 272 18.38 -11.47 1.04
C PRO A 272 18.27 -13.00 1.11
N LEU A 273 17.58 -13.52 2.10
CA LEU A 273 17.38 -14.96 2.25
C LEU A 273 16.24 -15.45 1.35
N PHE A 274 16.55 -16.45 0.52
CA PHE A 274 15.55 -17.10 -0.31
C PHE A 274 14.72 -18.13 0.48
N SER A 275 13.44 -18.20 0.15
CA SER A 275 12.50 -19.25 0.53
C SER A 275 11.51 -19.46 -0.62
N GLU A 276 11.10 -20.69 -0.87
CA GLU A 276 10.07 -21.02 -1.86
C GLU A 276 8.66 -20.60 -1.41
N ASP A 277 8.48 -20.44 -0.10
CA ASP A 277 7.24 -19.99 0.51
C ASP A 277 7.36 -18.57 1.06
N VAL A 278 6.19 -17.91 1.23
CA VAL A 278 6.10 -16.64 1.93
C VAL A 278 6.54 -16.82 3.37
N ARG A 279 7.53 -16.06 3.79
CA ARG A 279 8.09 -16.17 5.14
C ARG A 279 7.22 -15.38 6.13
N PRO A 280 6.71 -16.00 7.21
CA PRO A 280 5.93 -15.27 8.22
C PRO A 280 6.69 -14.10 8.85
N GLY A 281 8.02 -14.22 8.99
CA GLY A 281 8.88 -13.12 9.48
C GLY A 281 8.89 -11.90 8.56
N ASP A 282 8.84 -12.12 7.23
CA ASP A 282 8.81 -11.01 6.27
C ASP A 282 7.43 -10.30 6.30
N GLU A 283 6.33 -11.04 6.46
CA GLU A 283 5.00 -10.45 6.64
C GLU A 283 4.90 -9.69 7.97
N ALA A 284 5.52 -10.20 9.04
CA ALA A 284 5.56 -9.54 10.35
C ALA A 284 6.27 -8.17 10.31
N VAL A 285 7.25 -7.98 9.41
CA VAL A 285 7.88 -6.67 9.17
C VAL A 285 6.85 -5.64 8.70
N LEU A 286 6.02 -6.01 7.72
CA LEU A 286 4.99 -5.12 7.20
C LEU A 286 3.82 -4.94 8.17
N LYS A 287 3.51 -5.94 9.00
CA LYS A 287 2.58 -5.79 10.11
C LYS A 287 3.07 -4.75 11.11
N ALA A 288 4.32 -4.88 11.58
CA ALA A 288 4.93 -3.91 12.49
C ALA A 288 4.98 -2.49 11.89
N PHE A 289 5.23 -2.37 10.59
CA PHE A 289 5.11 -1.09 9.89
C PHE A 289 3.68 -0.54 9.92
N GLY A 290 2.64 -1.36 9.72
CA GLY A 290 1.25 -0.97 9.85
C GLY A 290 0.93 -0.39 11.26
N GLU A 291 1.48 -1.02 12.31
CA GLU A 291 1.36 -0.53 13.69
C GLU A 291 2.04 0.84 13.88
N VAL A 292 3.21 1.04 13.26
CA VAL A 292 3.91 2.35 13.26
C VAL A 292 3.07 3.41 12.54
N ALA A 293 2.49 3.08 11.38
CA ALA A 293 1.66 4.01 10.60
C ALA A 293 0.43 4.49 11.37
N VAL A 294 -0.25 3.57 12.09
CA VAL A 294 -1.40 3.91 12.94
C VAL A 294 -0.98 4.78 14.12
N ALA A 295 0.16 4.48 14.76
CA ALA A 295 0.65 5.23 15.92
C ALA A 295 1.18 6.62 15.55
N TRP A 296 1.75 6.77 14.35
CA TRP A 296 2.31 8.04 13.87
C TRP A 296 1.25 9.08 13.54
N ARG A 297 0.06 8.67 13.22
CA ARG A 297 -0.99 9.58 12.72
C ARG A 297 -0.95 10.95 13.39
N PRO A 298 -0.79 12.07 12.65
CA PRO A 298 -0.75 13.43 13.18
C PRO A 298 -2.10 13.91 13.70
#